data_a230d1968729f141e0a29b9f239f46e3
#
_entry.id   a230d1968729f141e0a29b9f239f46e3
#
_cell.length_a   1.000
_cell.length_b   1.000
_cell.length_c   1.000
_cell.angle_alpha   90.00
_cell.angle_beta   90.00
_cell.angle_gamma   90.00
#
_symmetry.space_group_name_H-M   'P 1'
#
loop_
_entity.id
_entity.type
_entity.pdbx_description
1 polymer ?
#
loop_
_entity_poly.entity_id
_entity_poly.type
_entity_poly.pdbx_seq_one_letter_code
_entity_poly.pdbx_strand_id
1 'polypeptide(L)'
;KGKAIKRYYYLSMEKCLDDDEDRFDAVLSIPEDRKIKENFDRDVKLDLSTREYEYENKLFPVNIVFDSNAVMDWFMGYMTHYGMKPEAMDEFKRFQADVLNTISGYKLPVITLDKSTPREAVCKVFENVNTGGVPLTVFELVTATYATRDFDLRKDWVQCRNTICGFGDTLRTDLFDGIDETTFLTTVCLYTSYLNKQSGKTNTISCKKKDVLGLPYESYIANRDAVLSGFKIAKEFLLRDQCVFRQRDLPYTTQLIPLAAICAVLGKSKCNEPNTIKTLSRWYWCGILGEMYGGANETRYAYDIEDMVEEVNGRPNAMHTINSAVFSSTRLLTLQTRLSAAYKGIMALLYKE
;
A
#
# COMPACT_ATOMS: atom_id res chain seq x y z
N LYS A 1 -16.64 -0.97 -11.56
CA LYS A 1 -15.88 -0.62 -12.78
C LYS A 1 -16.14 0.85 -13.06
N GLY A 2 -15.14 1.72 -12.88
CA GLY A 2 -15.22 3.13 -13.27
C GLY A 2 -15.40 3.24 -14.79
N LYS A 3 -16.29 4.12 -15.23
CA LYS A 3 -16.47 4.42 -16.64
C LYS A 3 -15.24 5.19 -17.13
N ALA A 4 -14.60 4.75 -18.21
CA ALA A 4 -13.48 5.51 -18.78
C ALA A 4 -14.00 6.87 -19.23
N ILE A 5 -13.36 7.94 -18.75
CA ILE A 5 -13.72 9.32 -19.10
C ILE A 5 -12.66 9.81 -20.07
N LYS A 6 -13.06 10.23 -21.27
CA LYS A 6 -12.18 10.84 -22.27
C LYS A 6 -12.02 12.33 -21.93
N ARG A 7 -10.80 12.84 -21.96
CA ARG A 7 -10.48 14.25 -21.76
C ARG A 7 -9.47 14.71 -22.80
N TYR A 8 -9.54 16.01 -23.14
CA TYR A 8 -8.60 16.68 -24.02
C TYR A 8 -7.74 17.65 -23.20
N TYR A 9 -6.48 17.76 -23.54
CA TYR A 9 -5.54 18.64 -22.87
C TYR A 9 -5.06 19.73 -23.83
N TYR A 10 -5.04 20.96 -23.35
CA TYR A 10 -4.60 22.15 -24.08
C TYR A 10 -3.56 22.92 -23.28
N LEU A 11 -2.66 23.58 -23.99
CA LEU A 11 -1.69 24.53 -23.41
C LEU A 11 -2.16 25.96 -23.70
N SER A 12 -2.28 26.79 -22.65
CA SER A 12 -2.50 28.22 -22.81
C SER A 12 -1.20 28.87 -23.26
N MET A 13 -1.15 29.40 -24.48
CA MET A 13 0.05 30.05 -25.01
C MET A 13 0.43 31.27 -24.16
N GLU A 14 -0.57 32.06 -23.71
CA GLU A 14 -0.35 33.23 -22.84
C GLU A 14 0.32 32.85 -21.53
N LYS A 15 -0.25 31.89 -20.80
CA LYS A 15 0.30 31.42 -19.52
C LYS A 15 1.64 30.72 -19.67
N CYS A 16 1.86 29.98 -20.76
CA CYS A 16 3.17 29.35 -21.02
C CYS A 16 4.29 30.36 -21.27
N LEU A 17 3.97 31.57 -21.78
CA LEU A 17 4.91 32.63 -22.09
C LEU A 17 5.03 33.69 -21.00
N ASP A 18 4.25 33.58 -19.94
CA ASP A 18 4.32 34.44 -18.76
C ASP A 18 5.30 33.84 -17.74
N ASP A 19 6.35 34.60 -17.41
CA ASP A 19 7.39 34.14 -16.47
C ASP A 19 6.93 34.20 -15.01
N ASP A 20 5.85 34.89 -14.69
CA ASP A 20 5.28 35.07 -13.35
C ASP A 20 4.21 33.97 -13.04
N GLU A 21 3.70 33.25 -14.04
CA GLU A 21 2.68 32.21 -13.89
C GLU A 21 3.30 30.82 -13.63
N ASP A 22 2.65 30.02 -12.77
CA ASP A 22 3.03 28.61 -12.61
C ASP A 22 2.67 27.83 -13.88
N ARG A 23 3.66 27.21 -14.50
CA ARG A 23 3.49 26.45 -15.76
C ARG A 23 2.50 25.29 -15.63
N PHE A 24 2.22 24.80 -14.44
CA PHE A 24 1.15 23.83 -14.21
C PHE A 24 -0.25 24.41 -14.50
N ASP A 25 -0.44 25.69 -14.24
CA ASP A 25 -1.72 26.38 -14.50
C ASP A 25 -1.94 26.68 -15.98
N ALA A 26 -0.90 26.52 -16.81
CA ALA A 26 -1.00 26.65 -18.26
C ALA A 26 -1.64 25.43 -18.94
N VAL A 27 -1.76 24.28 -18.23
CA VAL A 27 -2.35 23.05 -18.76
C VAL A 27 -3.82 22.97 -18.42
N LEU A 28 -4.69 23.01 -19.43
CA LEU A 28 -6.12 22.89 -19.25
C LEU A 28 -6.59 21.47 -19.60
N SER A 29 -7.40 20.86 -18.73
CA SER A 29 -8.05 19.57 -18.96
C SER A 29 -9.53 19.78 -19.27
N ILE A 30 -9.95 19.45 -20.48
CA ILE A 30 -11.30 19.73 -21.03
C ILE A 30 -12.08 18.41 -21.19
N PRO A 31 -13.39 18.37 -20.86
CA PRO A 31 -14.25 17.22 -21.06
C PRO A 31 -14.35 16.77 -22.54
N GLU A 32 -14.96 15.60 -22.78
CA GLU A 32 -15.06 14.98 -24.11
C GLU A 32 -15.83 15.85 -25.13
N ASP A 33 -16.81 16.65 -24.68
CA ASP A 33 -17.57 17.58 -25.50
C ASP A 33 -16.80 18.87 -25.86
N ARG A 34 -15.52 18.97 -25.40
CA ARG A 34 -14.61 20.11 -25.58
C ARG A 34 -15.16 21.43 -25.06
N LYS A 35 -16.02 21.39 -24.04
CA LYS A 35 -16.62 22.58 -23.42
C LYS A 35 -16.40 22.60 -21.91
N ILE A 36 -16.13 23.79 -21.37
CA ILE A 36 -16.22 24.04 -19.93
C ILE A 36 -17.53 24.79 -19.70
N LYS A 37 -18.35 24.23 -18.81
CA LYS A 37 -19.66 24.79 -18.45
C LYS A 37 -19.66 25.23 -17.00
N GLU A 38 -20.43 26.27 -16.73
CA GLU A 38 -20.69 26.82 -15.38
C GLU A 38 -22.19 26.82 -15.07
N ASN A 39 -22.57 27.20 -13.86
CA ASN A 39 -23.98 27.31 -13.45
C ASN A 39 -24.81 26.05 -13.68
N PHE A 40 -24.31 24.88 -13.27
CA PHE A 40 -24.97 23.58 -13.46
C PHE A 40 -25.22 23.25 -14.95
N ASP A 41 -24.17 23.40 -15.76
CA ASP A 41 -24.17 23.15 -17.22
C ASP A 41 -25.05 24.06 -18.06
N ARG A 42 -25.51 25.20 -17.51
CA ARG A 42 -26.39 26.16 -18.22
C ARG A 42 -25.62 27.11 -19.11
N ASP A 43 -24.44 27.54 -18.67
CA ASP A 43 -23.63 28.53 -19.37
C ASP A 43 -22.32 27.90 -19.85
N VAL A 44 -21.95 28.13 -21.10
CA VAL A 44 -20.68 27.68 -21.65
C VAL A 44 -19.63 28.77 -21.41
N LYS A 45 -18.67 28.50 -20.53
CA LYS A 45 -17.56 29.40 -20.23
C LYS A 45 -16.47 29.35 -21.28
N LEU A 46 -16.19 28.17 -21.82
CA LEU A 46 -15.16 27.94 -22.84
C LEU A 46 -15.66 26.87 -23.79
N ASP A 47 -15.57 27.14 -25.08
CA ASP A 47 -15.87 26.20 -26.16
C ASP A 47 -14.61 26.00 -27.01
N LEU A 48 -14.15 24.75 -27.15
CA LEU A 48 -13.00 24.37 -28.00
C LEU A 48 -13.42 23.29 -29.00
N SER A 49 -14.69 23.28 -29.39
CA SER A 49 -15.23 22.29 -30.32
C SER A 49 -14.72 22.46 -31.75
N THR A 50 -14.25 23.67 -32.11
CA THR A 50 -13.67 23.96 -33.44
C THR A 50 -12.26 24.52 -33.31
N ARG A 51 -11.50 24.49 -34.41
CA ARG A 51 -10.14 25.04 -34.48
C ARG A 51 -10.12 26.56 -34.30
N GLU A 52 -11.12 27.26 -34.82
CA GLU A 52 -11.28 28.72 -34.69
C GLU A 52 -11.32 29.13 -33.23
N TYR A 53 -12.06 28.39 -32.40
CA TYR A 53 -12.12 28.64 -30.96
C TYR A 53 -10.79 28.36 -30.23
N GLU A 54 -10.02 27.36 -30.71
CA GLU A 54 -8.67 27.11 -30.20
C GLU A 54 -7.76 28.33 -30.48
N TYR A 55 -7.83 28.90 -31.70
CA TYR A 55 -7.04 30.08 -32.09
C TYR A 55 -7.47 31.33 -31.31
N GLU A 56 -8.77 31.59 -31.23
CA GLU A 56 -9.33 32.74 -30.52
C GLU A 56 -8.90 32.79 -29.05
N ASN A 57 -8.90 31.63 -28.38
CA ASN A 57 -8.49 31.51 -26.98
C ASN A 57 -7.02 31.20 -26.79
N LYS A 58 -6.21 31.15 -27.86
CA LYS A 58 -4.77 30.84 -27.83
C LYS A 58 -4.46 29.54 -27.08
N LEU A 59 -5.28 28.52 -27.30
CA LEU A 59 -5.19 27.21 -26.64
C LEU A 59 -4.71 26.14 -27.62
N PHE A 60 -3.44 25.76 -27.45
CA PHE A 60 -2.79 24.78 -28.30
C PHE A 60 -3.11 23.35 -27.83
N PRO A 61 -3.61 22.45 -28.71
CA PRO A 61 -3.97 21.07 -28.34
C PRO A 61 -2.72 20.19 -28.15
N VAL A 62 -2.56 19.60 -26.96
CA VAL A 62 -1.37 18.81 -26.60
C VAL A 62 -1.21 17.56 -27.46
N ASN A 63 -2.31 16.97 -27.92
CA ASN A 63 -2.30 15.73 -28.68
C ASN A 63 -1.57 15.80 -30.04
N ILE A 64 -1.27 17.02 -30.54
CA ILE A 64 -0.54 17.19 -31.81
C ILE A 64 0.93 17.56 -31.61
N VAL A 65 1.41 17.74 -30.38
CA VAL A 65 2.75 18.27 -30.09
C VAL A 65 3.89 17.44 -30.71
N PHE A 66 3.69 16.15 -30.89
CA PHE A 66 4.66 15.22 -31.50
C PHE A 66 4.44 14.97 -32.99
N ASP A 67 3.45 15.60 -33.61
CA ASP A 67 3.19 15.53 -35.03
C ASP A 67 3.52 16.88 -35.69
N SER A 68 4.70 16.94 -36.29
CA SER A 68 5.20 18.19 -36.90
C SER A 68 4.28 18.74 -38.01
N ASN A 69 3.58 17.87 -38.75
CA ASN A 69 2.63 18.29 -39.78
C ASN A 69 1.39 18.91 -39.14
N ALA A 70 0.83 18.24 -38.14
CA ALA A 70 -0.33 18.76 -37.41
C ALA A 70 -0.04 20.06 -36.67
N VAL A 71 1.20 20.23 -36.14
CA VAL A 71 1.65 21.53 -35.56
C VAL A 71 1.72 22.61 -36.63
N MET A 72 2.26 22.31 -37.81
CA MET A 72 2.37 23.26 -38.93
C MET A 72 0.96 23.65 -39.43
N ASP A 73 0.05 22.69 -39.59
CA ASP A 73 -1.35 22.95 -40.01
C ASP A 73 -2.04 23.84 -39.00
N TRP A 74 -1.87 23.56 -37.70
CA TRP A 74 -2.42 24.40 -36.62
C TRP A 74 -1.85 25.83 -36.69
N PHE A 75 -0.54 25.96 -36.84
CA PHE A 75 0.13 27.24 -36.97
C PHE A 75 -0.39 28.05 -38.16
N MET A 76 -0.54 27.43 -39.35
CA MET A 76 -1.05 28.10 -40.51
C MET A 76 -2.51 28.58 -40.31
N GLY A 77 -3.33 27.78 -39.64
CA GLY A 77 -4.69 28.16 -39.27
C GLY A 77 -4.70 29.35 -38.29
N TYR A 78 -3.83 29.30 -37.27
CA TYR A 78 -3.65 30.37 -36.28
C TYR A 78 -3.22 31.67 -36.96
N MET A 79 -2.22 31.64 -37.85
CA MET A 79 -1.76 32.78 -38.62
C MET A 79 -2.85 33.36 -39.52
N THR A 80 -3.63 32.51 -40.17
CA THR A 80 -4.76 32.92 -41.00
C THR A 80 -5.84 33.63 -40.18
N HIS A 81 -6.17 33.07 -38.98
CA HIS A 81 -7.15 33.65 -38.05
C HIS A 81 -6.73 35.08 -37.62
N TYR A 82 -5.46 35.29 -37.36
CA TYR A 82 -4.94 36.61 -36.98
C TYR A 82 -4.51 37.51 -38.17
N GLY A 83 -4.88 37.11 -39.41
CA GLY A 83 -4.62 37.93 -40.63
C GLY A 83 -3.13 38.10 -40.94
N MET A 84 -2.31 37.07 -40.65
CA MET A 84 -0.83 37.04 -40.92
C MET A 84 -0.08 38.18 -40.21
N LYS A 85 -0.56 38.63 -39.05
CA LYS A 85 0.10 39.72 -38.31
C LYS A 85 1.44 39.32 -37.74
N PRO A 86 2.47 40.21 -37.75
CA PRO A 86 3.79 39.91 -37.22
C PRO A 86 3.76 39.52 -35.72
N GLU A 87 2.89 40.18 -34.94
CA GLU A 87 2.75 39.92 -33.50
C GLU A 87 2.35 38.48 -33.20
N ALA A 88 1.38 37.93 -33.97
CA ALA A 88 0.96 36.55 -33.84
C ALA A 88 2.06 35.56 -34.26
N MET A 89 2.84 35.92 -35.28
CA MET A 89 4.02 35.15 -35.72
C MET A 89 5.09 35.10 -34.61
N ASP A 90 5.39 36.22 -33.99
CA ASP A 90 6.42 36.29 -32.94
C ASP A 90 5.97 35.58 -31.66
N GLU A 91 4.71 35.68 -31.30
CA GLU A 91 4.10 34.95 -30.16
C GLU A 91 4.21 33.43 -30.39
N PHE A 92 3.81 32.94 -31.56
CA PHE A 92 3.90 31.51 -31.85
C PHE A 92 5.35 31.03 -31.91
N LYS A 93 6.28 31.80 -32.50
CA LYS A 93 7.71 31.44 -32.53
C LYS A 93 8.29 31.30 -31.11
N ARG A 94 7.96 32.23 -30.20
CA ARG A 94 8.37 32.10 -28.79
C ARG A 94 7.76 30.85 -28.15
N PHE A 95 6.47 30.62 -28.32
CA PHE A 95 5.79 29.45 -27.82
C PHE A 95 6.41 28.13 -28.37
N GLN A 96 6.72 28.12 -29.65
CA GLN A 96 7.38 26.97 -30.28
C GLN A 96 8.79 26.74 -29.69
N ALA A 97 9.59 27.81 -29.54
CA ALA A 97 10.95 27.70 -29.04
C ALA A 97 11.00 27.28 -27.57
N ASP A 98 10.22 27.92 -26.73
CA ASP A 98 10.30 27.80 -25.28
C ASP A 98 9.48 26.62 -24.74
N VAL A 99 8.42 26.22 -25.44
CA VAL A 99 7.48 25.20 -25.00
C VAL A 99 7.50 23.95 -25.87
N LEU A 100 7.11 24.06 -27.18
CA LEU A 100 6.94 22.88 -28.02
C LEU A 100 8.26 22.13 -28.27
N ASN A 101 9.35 22.86 -28.53
CA ASN A 101 10.68 22.26 -28.72
C ASN A 101 11.19 21.64 -27.42
N THR A 102 10.89 22.24 -26.27
CA THR A 102 11.26 21.68 -24.97
C THR A 102 10.52 20.39 -24.69
N ILE A 103 9.21 20.32 -24.99
CA ILE A 103 8.40 19.11 -24.83
C ILE A 103 8.87 18.02 -25.79
N SER A 104 9.02 18.34 -27.08
CA SER A 104 9.40 17.35 -28.10
C SER A 104 10.87 16.90 -27.98
N GLY A 105 11.75 17.75 -27.43
CA GLY A 105 13.15 17.45 -27.17
C GLY A 105 13.40 16.78 -25.82
N TYR A 106 12.37 16.66 -24.95
CA TYR A 106 12.55 16.10 -23.61
C TYR A 106 12.90 14.61 -23.66
N LYS A 107 14.01 14.26 -23.05
CA LYS A 107 14.48 12.88 -22.96
C LYS A 107 14.08 12.30 -21.61
N LEU A 108 13.23 11.28 -21.63
CA LEU A 108 12.92 10.51 -20.44
C LEU A 108 14.15 9.67 -20.06
N PRO A 109 14.68 9.80 -18.83
CA PRO A 109 15.73 8.91 -18.35
C PRO A 109 15.17 7.49 -18.24
N VAL A 110 15.83 6.53 -18.91
CA VAL A 110 15.44 5.11 -18.87
C VAL A 110 16.55 4.34 -18.19
N ILE A 111 16.22 3.65 -17.10
CA ILE A 111 17.11 2.72 -16.42
C ILE A 111 16.72 1.30 -16.85
N THR A 112 17.58 0.64 -17.61
CA THR A 112 17.37 -0.76 -18.01
C THR A 112 18.05 -1.66 -16.99
N LEU A 113 17.29 -2.54 -16.35
CA LEU A 113 17.81 -3.54 -15.43
C LEU A 113 17.98 -4.86 -16.18
N ASP A 114 19.12 -5.52 -15.98
CA ASP A 114 19.37 -6.86 -16.53
C ASP A 114 18.45 -7.90 -15.87
N LYS A 115 18.12 -8.98 -16.63
CA LYS A 115 17.29 -10.08 -16.10
C LYS A 115 17.93 -10.80 -14.91
N SER A 116 19.25 -10.74 -14.78
CA SER A 116 20.02 -11.29 -13.67
C SER A 116 20.05 -10.39 -12.43
N THR A 117 19.54 -9.14 -12.52
CA THR A 117 19.54 -8.20 -11.39
C THR A 117 18.74 -8.78 -10.22
N PRO A 118 19.33 -8.88 -9.01
CA PRO A 118 18.62 -9.37 -7.84
C PRO A 118 17.33 -8.57 -7.57
N ARG A 119 16.24 -9.25 -7.19
CA ARG A 119 14.93 -8.61 -6.94
C ARG A 119 15.03 -7.46 -5.93
N GLU A 120 15.85 -7.59 -4.91
CA GLU A 120 16.09 -6.55 -3.89
C GLU A 120 16.67 -5.27 -4.51
N ALA A 121 17.60 -5.41 -5.46
CA ALA A 121 18.18 -4.27 -6.18
C ALA A 121 17.14 -3.62 -7.11
N VAL A 122 16.33 -4.42 -7.80
CA VAL A 122 15.20 -3.92 -8.60
C VAL A 122 14.23 -3.11 -7.73
N CYS A 123 13.82 -3.66 -6.57
CA CYS A 123 12.94 -2.98 -5.64
C CYS A 123 13.53 -1.66 -5.14
N LYS A 124 14.82 -1.65 -4.80
CA LYS A 124 15.51 -0.44 -4.33
C LYS A 124 15.61 0.64 -5.42
N VAL A 125 15.81 0.26 -6.68
CA VAL A 125 15.77 1.20 -7.82
C VAL A 125 14.38 1.80 -7.95
N PHE A 126 13.31 0.97 -7.90
CA PHE A 126 11.93 1.45 -7.95
C PHE A 126 11.58 2.38 -6.77
N GLU A 127 12.01 2.08 -5.56
CA GLU A 127 11.84 2.95 -4.39
C GLU A 127 12.51 4.31 -4.60
N ASN A 128 13.75 4.31 -5.10
CA ASN A 128 14.53 5.53 -5.29
C ASN A 128 14.01 6.40 -6.45
N VAL A 129 13.48 5.80 -7.52
CA VAL A 129 12.94 6.53 -8.68
C VAL A 129 11.57 7.14 -8.36
N ASN A 130 10.79 6.52 -7.46
CA ASN A 130 9.47 7.01 -7.06
C ASN A 130 9.50 8.09 -5.95
N THR A 131 10.59 8.83 -5.79
CA THR A 131 10.72 9.86 -4.75
C THR A 131 9.74 11.03 -4.89
N GLY A 132 9.00 11.14 -5.99
CA GLY A 132 7.94 12.15 -6.21
C GLY A 132 6.52 11.57 -6.37
N GLY A 133 6.34 10.22 -6.25
CA GLY A 133 5.07 9.54 -6.43
C GLY A 133 4.63 8.78 -5.18
N VAL A 134 3.58 7.94 -5.33
CA VAL A 134 3.15 7.01 -4.27
C VAL A 134 4.24 5.94 -4.09
N PRO A 135 4.83 5.79 -2.88
CA PRO A 135 5.86 4.78 -2.64
C PRO A 135 5.30 3.38 -2.92
N LEU A 136 6.05 2.57 -3.68
CA LEU A 136 5.67 1.17 -3.89
C LEU A 136 5.84 0.38 -2.60
N THR A 137 4.76 -0.23 -2.16
CA THR A 137 4.75 -1.11 -0.99
C THR A 137 5.36 -2.48 -1.32
N VAL A 138 5.75 -3.23 -0.30
CA VAL A 138 6.17 -4.64 -0.45
C VAL A 138 5.12 -5.47 -1.17
N PHE A 139 3.84 -5.21 -0.88
CA PHE A 139 2.72 -5.89 -1.52
C PHE A 139 2.66 -5.67 -3.03
N GLU A 140 2.88 -4.43 -3.49
CA GLU A 140 2.85 -4.11 -4.92
C GLU A 140 3.99 -4.76 -5.68
N LEU A 141 5.16 -4.86 -5.06
CA LEU A 141 6.31 -5.53 -5.65
C LEU A 141 6.10 -7.06 -5.75
N VAL A 142 5.53 -7.68 -4.72
CA VAL A 142 5.13 -9.10 -4.75
C VAL A 142 4.02 -9.31 -5.78
N THR A 143 3.04 -8.39 -5.87
CA THR A 143 1.98 -8.42 -6.89
C THR A 143 2.56 -8.45 -8.30
N ALA A 144 3.53 -7.58 -8.60
CA ALA A 144 4.20 -7.58 -9.90
C ALA A 144 4.96 -8.89 -10.17
N THR A 145 5.56 -9.49 -9.13
CA THR A 145 6.24 -10.79 -9.24
C THR A 145 5.25 -11.91 -9.56
N TYR A 146 4.11 -11.98 -8.88
CA TYR A 146 3.13 -13.05 -9.08
C TYR A 146 2.31 -12.89 -10.37
N ALA A 147 2.18 -11.67 -10.89
CA ALA A 147 1.58 -11.42 -12.20
C ALA A 147 2.28 -12.18 -13.34
N THR A 148 3.58 -12.51 -13.22
CA THR A 148 4.31 -13.35 -14.18
C THR A 148 3.82 -14.81 -14.22
N ARG A 149 2.97 -15.20 -13.26
CA ARG A 149 2.34 -16.52 -13.13
C ARG A 149 0.83 -16.45 -13.40
N ASP A 150 0.35 -15.39 -14.08
CA ASP A 150 -1.07 -15.12 -14.33
C ASP A 150 -1.92 -15.06 -13.04
N PHE A 151 -1.31 -14.68 -11.92
CA PHE A 151 -1.96 -14.59 -10.62
C PHE A 151 -2.18 -13.14 -10.20
N ASP A 152 -3.43 -12.80 -9.89
CA ASP A 152 -3.83 -11.48 -9.40
C ASP A 152 -3.88 -11.47 -7.86
N LEU A 153 -2.73 -11.14 -7.24
CA LEU A 153 -2.60 -11.07 -5.78
C LEU A 153 -3.56 -10.05 -5.14
N ARG A 154 -3.91 -8.97 -5.85
CA ARG A 154 -4.85 -7.97 -5.33
C ARG A 154 -6.26 -8.52 -5.20
N LYS A 155 -6.74 -9.28 -6.20
CA LYS A 155 -8.04 -9.95 -6.12
C LYS A 155 -8.05 -11.03 -5.03
N ASP A 156 -6.98 -11.80 -4.93
CA ASP A 156 -6.83 -12.81 -3.89
C ASP A 156 -6.84 -12.18 -2.50
N TRP A 157 -6.10 -11.06 -2.30
CA TRP A 157 -6.12 -10.31 -1.05
C TRP A 157 -7.52 -9.84 -0.66
N VAL A 158 -8.32 -9.33 -1.59
CA VAL A 158 -9.71 -8.92 -1.31
C VAL A 158 -10.52 -10.09 -0.74
N GLN A 159 -10.36 -11.30 -1.27
CA GLN A 159 -11.02 -12.49 -0.77
C GLN A 159 -10.48 -12.90 0.61
N CYS A 160 -9.18 -12.91 0.78
CA CYS A 160 -8.52 -13.18 2.06
C CYS A 160 -8.99 -12.22 3.15
N ARG A 161 -8.98 -10.91 2.85
CA ARG A 161 -9.44 -9.85 3.77
C ARG A 161 -10.91 -10.04 4.16
N ASN A 162 -11.79 -10.34 3.20
CA ASN A 162 -13.19 -10.62 3.49
C ASN A 162 -13.34 -11.79 4.46
N THR A 163 -12.52 -12.82 4.31
CA THR A 163 -12.50 -13.99 5.19
C THR A 163 -11.98 -13.63 6.60
N ILE A 164 -10.91 -12.84 6.71
CA ILE A 164 -10.30 -12.40 7.98
C ILE A 164 -11.27 -11.49 8.75
N CYS A 165 -11.85 -10.51 8.06
CA CYS A 165 -12.79 -9.56 8.66
C CYS A 165 -14.15 -10.21 8.98
N GLY A 166 -14.48 -11.35 8.34
CA GLY A 166 -15.79 -12.01 8.51
C GLY A 166 -16.92 -11.22 7.86
N PHE A 167 -16.68 -10.62 6.68
CA PHE A 167 -17.74 -9.97 5.92
C PHE A 167 -18.82 -10.99 5.52
N GLY A 168 -20.05 -10.78 5.97
CA GLY A 168 -21.18 -11.71 5.81
C GLY A 168 -21.48 -12.57 7.02
N ASP A 169 -20.65 -12.58 8.07
CA ASP A 169 -20.92 -13.30 9.32
C ASP A 169 -22.00 -12.59 10.14
N THR A 170 -22.89 -13.35 10.77
CA THR A 170 -24.01 -12.83 11.59
C THR A 170 -23.51 -12.08 12.83
N LEU A 171 -22.32 -12.43 13.35
CA LEU A 171 -21.68 -11.83 14.53
C LEU A 171 -20.35 -11.15 14.14
N ARG A 172 -20.36 -10.38 13.05
CA ARG A 172 -19.19 -9.65 12.60
C ARG A 172 -18.75 -8.62 13.65
N THR A 173 -17.43 -8.60 13.93
CA THR A 173 -16.77 -7.52 14.68
C THR A 173 -15.80 -6.79 13.77
N ASP A 174 -15.53 -5.50 14.07
CA ASP A 174 -14.54 -4.68 13.35
C ASP A 174 -13.08 -4.92 13.78
N LEU A 175 -12.85 -5.93 14.66
CA LEU A 175 -11.56 -6.18 15.30
C LEU A 175 -10.39 -6.24 14.31
N PHE A 176 -10.60 -6.85 13.15
CA PHE A 176 -9.58 -7.07 12.14
C PHE A 176 -9.73 -6.19 10.87
N ASP A 177 -10.60 -5.18 10.91
CA ASP A 177 -10.83 -4.30 9.75
C ASP A 177 -9.58 -3.48 9.36
N GLY A 178 -8.66 -3.27 10.30
CA GLY A 178 -7.38 -2.57 10.09
C GLY A 178 -6.21 -3.44 9.65
N ILE A 179 -6.42 -4.74 9.39
CA ILE A 179 -5.37 -5.60 8.83
C ILE A 179 -5.17 -5.23 7.36
N ASP A 180 -3.94 -4.91 7.00
CA ASP A 180 -3.53 -4.61 5.63
C ASP A 180 -2.90 -5.84 4.93
N GLU A 181 -2.69 -5.69 3.63
CA GLU A 181 -2.08 -6.69 2.78
C GLU A 181 -0.65 -7.04 3.16
N THR A 182 0.10 -6.07 3.69
CA THR A 182 1.50 -6.27 4.13
C THR A 182 1.53 -7.12 5.39
N THR A 183 0.64 -6.88 6.33
CA THR A 183 0.47 -7.70 7.54
C THR A 183 0.18 -9.15 7.17
N PHE A 184 -0.73 -9.39 6.24
CA PHE A 184 -1.07 -10.74 5.78
C PHE A 184 0.11 -11.43 5.10
N LEU A 185 0.77 -10.77 4.13
CA LEU A 185 1.94 -11.32 3.45
C LEU A 185 3.09 -11.64 4.41
N THR A 186 3.36 -10.74 5.37
CA THR A 186 4.38 -10.96 6.39
C THR A 186 4.05 -12.19 7.24
N THR A 187 2.77 -12.40 7.58
CA THR A 187 2.32 -13.58 8.31
C THR A 187 2.51 -14.86 7.49
N VAL A 188 2.17 -14.85 6.19
CA VAL A 188 2.41 -16.00 5.30
C VAL A 188 3.91 -16.29 5.16
N CYS A 189 4.73 -15.25 5.06
CA CYS A 189 6.19 -15.38 5.01
C CYS A 189 6.74 -15.98 6.30
N LEU A 190 6.32 -15.49 7.47
CA LEU A 190 6.73 -16.00 8.78
C LEU A 190 6.37 -17.48 8.94
N TYR A 191 5.13 -17.84 8.64
CA TYR A 191 4.64 -19.22 8.69
C TYR A 191 5.42 -20.13 7.76
N THR A 192 5.64 -19.71 6.51
CA THR A 192 6.43 -20.45 5.51
C THR A 192 7.88 -20.64 5.98
N SER A 193 8.49 -19.59 6.52
CA SER A 193 9.85 -19.64 7.04
C SER A 193 9.98 -20.61 8.21
N TYR A 194 9.00 -20.63 9.11
CA TYR A 194 8.93 -21.61 10.20
C TYR A 194 8.86 -23.05 9.65
N LEU A 195 7.96 -23.34 8.70
CA LEU A 195 7.85 -24.68 8.09
C LEU A 195 9.14 -25.12 7.38
N ASN A 196 9.82 -24.17 6.70
CA ASN A 196 11.10 -24.45 6.06
C ASN A 196 12.17 -24.83 7.08
N LYS A 197 12.22 -24.19 8.24
CA LYS A 197 13.12 -24.58 9.33
C LYS A 197 12.77 -25.97 9.87
N GLN A 198 11.50 -26.22 10.13
CA GLN A 198 11.05 -27.54 10.63
C GLN A 198 11.34 -28.68 9.65
N SER A 199 11.30 -28.41 8.34
CA SER A 199 11.65 -29.40 7.30
C SER A 199 13.15 -29.48 6.98
N GLY A 200 14.00 -28.73 7.68
CA GLY A 200 15.44 -28.69 7.46
C GLY A 200 15.90 -27.98 6.19
N LYS A 201 15.01 -27.24 5.51
CA LYS A 201 15.36 -26.46 4.32
C LYS A 201 16.16 -25.18 4.67
N THR A 202 15.91 -24.62 5.84
CA THR A 202 16.62 -23.44 6.36
C THR A 202 16.99 -23.65 7.83
N ASN A 203 18.01 -22.94 8.30
CA ASN A 203 18.43 -22.98 9.71
C ASN A 203 17.81 -21.86 10.55
N THR A 204 17.18 -20.88 9.91
CA THR A 204 16.68 -19.68 10.58
C THR A 204 15.26 -19.35 10.13
N ILE A 205 14.50 -18.73 11.03
CA ILE A 205 13.19 -18.15 10.73
C ILE A 205 13.39 -16.68 10.47
N SER A 206 12.79 -16.15 9.40
CA SER A 206 12.83 -14.73 9.06
C SER A 206 11.62 -14.31 8.23
N CYS A 207 11.14 -13.09 8.48
CA CYS A 207 10.08 -12.45 7.68
C CYS A 207 10.41 -10.97 7.45
N LYS A 208 11.70 -10.65 7.33
CA LYS A 208 12.15 -9.29 7.00
C LYS A 208 11.65 -8.90 5.61
N LYS A 209 11.64 -7.61 5.32
CA LYS A 209 11.20 -7.08 4.02
C LYS A 209 11.73 -7.88 2.82
N LYS A 210 13.04 -8.24 2.84
CA LYS A 210 13.66 -9.04 1.78
C LYS A 210 13.06 -10.44 1.64
N ASP A 211 12.69 -11.06 2.75
CA ASP A 211 12.14 -12.42 2.77
C ASP A 211 10.70 -12.42 2.25
N VAL A 212 9.93 -11.38 2.58
CA VAL A 212 8.58 -11.16 2.04
C VAL A 212 8.64 -10.92 0.53
N LEU A 213 9.58 -10.09 0.05
CA LEU A 213 9.81 -9.88 -1.38
C LEU A 213 10.26 -11.15 -2.11
N GLY A 214 11.00 -12.02 -1.42
CA GLY A 214 11.47 -13.31 -1.92
C GLY A 214 10.47 -14.46 -1.76
N LEU A 215 9.29 -14.24 -1.19
CA LEU A 215 8.30 -15.31 -0.96
C LEU A 215 7.88 -15.94 -2.30
N PRO A 216 8.14 -17.25 -2.53
CA PRO A 216 7.75 -17.91 -3.77
C PRO A 216 6.23 -17.98 -3.89
N TYR A 217 5.71 -17.82 -5.11
CA TYR A 217 4.29 -17.97 -5.42
C TYR A 217 3.72 -19.29 -4.94
N GLU A 218 4.42 -20.38 -5.21
CA GLU A 218 4.02 -21.75 -4.82
C GLU A 218 3.87 -21.88 -3.29
N SER A 219 4.78 -21.25 -2.53
CA SER A 219 4.73 -21.23 -1.07
C SER A 219 3.58 -20.39 -0.55
N TYR A 220 3.29 -19.25 -1.21
CA TYR A 220 2.13 -18.43 -0.88
C TYR A 220 0.83 -19.21 -1.04
N ILE A 221 0.61 -19.84 -2.20
CA ILE A 221 -0.60 -20.62 -2.48
C ILE A 221 -0.75 -21.81 -1.52
N ALA A 222 0.35 -22.51 -1.22
CA ALA A 222 0.33 -23.66 -0.32
C ALA A 222 -0.02 -23.30 1.12
N ASN A 223 0.34 -22.09 1.58
CA ASN A 223 0.31 -21.73 3.00
C ASN A 223 -0.75 -20.69 3.37
N ARG A 224 -1.30 -19.93 2.39
CA ARG A 224 -2.25 -18.84 2.67
C ARG A 224 -3.49 -19.29 3.43
N ASP A 225 -4.04 -20.45 3.10
CA ASP A 225 -5.29 -20.95 3.71
C ASP A 225 -5.09 -21.37 5.17
N ALA A 226 -3.91 -21.92 5.49
CA ALA A 226 -3.51 -22.21 6.88
C ALA A 226 -3.41 -20.90 7.69
N VAL A 227 -2.81 -19.84 7.09
CA VAL A 227 -2.71 -18.52 7.73
C VAL A 227 -4.08 -17.86 7.89
N LEU A 228 -4.98 -17.98 6.90
CA LEU A 228 -6.37 -17.53 7.04
C LEU A 228 -7.07 -18.21 8.22
N SER A 229 -6.89 -19.52 8.37
CA SER A 229 -7.38 -20.25 9.55
C SER A 229 -6.74 -19.73 10.83
N GLY A 230 -5.43 -19.44 10.81
CA GLY A 230 -4.71 -18.86 11.94
C GLY A 230 -5.30 -17.52 12.39
N PHE A 231 -5.63 -16.62 11.45
CA PHE A 231 -6.29 -15.36 11.78
C PHE A 231 -7.68 -15.58 12.40
N LYS A 232 -8.46 -16.54 11.91
CA LYS A 232 -9.77 -16.88 12.51
C LYS A 232 -9.62 -17.35 13.96
N ILE A 233 -8.66 -18.25 14.22
CA ILE A 233 -8.38 -18.73 15.57
C ILE A 233 -7.87 -17.60 16.46
N ALA A 234 -6.98 -16.74 15.96
CA ALA A 234 -6.49 -15.57 16.67
C ALA A 234 -7.62 -14.60 17.03
N LYS A 235 -8.61 -14.40 16.14
CA LYS A 235 -9.79 -13.59 16.40
C LYS A 235 -10.63 -14.17 17.52
N GLU A 236 -10.90 -15.49 17.51
CA GLU A 236 -11.63 -16.18 18.57
C GLU A 236 -10.91 -16.05 19.93
N PHE A 237 -9.58 -16.22 19.95
CA PHE A 237 -8.75 -16.04 21.15
C PHE A 237 -8.83 -14.61 21.71
N LEU A 238 -8.72 -13.59 20.85
CA LEU A 238 -8.79 -12.20 21.28
C LEU A 238 -10.16 -11.83 21.85
N LEU A 239 -11.22 -12.26 21.18
CA LEU A 239 -12.60 -11.96 21.60
C LEU A 239 -12.97 -12.68 22.88
N ARG A 240 -12.74 -14.00 22.94
CA ARG A 240 -13.18 -14.85 24.04
C ARG A 240 -12.28 -14.78 25.26
N ASP A 241 -10.95 -14.87 25.01
CA ASP A 241 -10.00 -15.10 26.10
C ASP A 241 -9.25 -13.83 26.52
N GLN A 242 -9.21 -12.79 25.67
CA GLN A 242 -8.48 -11.55 25.98
C GLN A 242 -9.37 -10.30 26.09
N CYS A 243 -10.68 -10.41 25.86
CA CYS A 243 -11.65 -9.30 25.93
C CYS A 243 -11.30 -8.10 25.04
N VAL A 244 -10.70 -8.35 23.87
CA VAL A 244 -10.40 -7.33 22.86
C VAL A 244 -11.46 -7.43 21.76
N PHE A 245 -12.41 -6.48 21.71
CA PHE A 245 -13.63 -6.62 20.92
C PHE A 245 -13.61 -5.81 19.62
N ARG A 246 -12.87 -4.70 19.57
CA ARG A 246 -12.90 -3.75 18.45
C ARG A 246 -11.48 -3.40 18.00
N GLN A 247 -11.33 -3.01 16.74
CA GLN A 247 -10.06 -2.56 16.18
C GLN A 247 -9.39 -1.46 17.02
N ARG A 248 -10.15 -0.48 17.48
CA ARG A 248 -9.64 0.62 18.31
C ARG A 248 -9.06 0.17 19.65
N ASP A 249 -9.52 -0.98 20.16
CA ASP A 249 -9.13 -1.52 21.47
C ASP A 249 -7.94 -2.48 21.34
N LEU A 250 -7.58 -2.87 20.11
CA LEU A 250 -6.42 -3.71 19.83
C LEU A 250 -5.13 -2.97 20.20
N PRO A 251 -4.31 -3.52 21.12
CA PRO A 251 -3.07 -2.85 21.55
C PRO A 251 -2.06 -2.67 20.44
N TYR A 252 -1.67 -3.77 19.76
CA TYR A 252 -0.74 -3.80 18.65
C TYR A 252 -1.29 -4.62 17.49
N THR A 253 -1.50 -3.99 16.34
CA THR A 253 -1.81 -4.71 15.09
C THR A 253 -0.64 -5.59 14.65
N THR A 254 0.59 -5.15 14.92
CA THR A 254 1.82 -5.87 14.57
C THR A 254 1.97 -7.21 15.32
N GLN A 255 1.42 -7.34 16.54
CA GLN A 255 1.43 -8.59 17.28
C GLN A 255 0.49 -9.66 16.70
N LEU A 256 -0.44 -9.26 15.82
CA LEU A 256 -1.29 -10.21 15.10
C LEU A 256 -0.48 -11.11 14.15
N ILE A 257 0.64 -10.63 13.64
CA ILE A 257 1.51 -11.38 12.72
C ILE A 257 1.98 -12.68 13.38
N PRO A 258 2.74 -12.65 14.47
CA PRO A 258 3.15 -13.90 15.14
C PRO A 258 1.96 -14.65 15.75
N LEU A 259 0.94 -13.98 16.28
CA LEU A 259 -0.23 -14.66 16.85
C LEU A 259 -0.95 -15.52 15.81
N ALA A 260 -1.25 -14.96 14.64
CA ALA A 260 -1.93 -15.71 13.57
C ALA A 260 -1.04 -16.85 13.02
N ALA A 261 0.27 -16.62 12.90
CA ALA A 261 1.21 -17.65 12.46
C ALA A 261 1.30 -18.80 13.48
N ILE A 262 1.39 -18.52 14.78
CA ILE A 262 1.37 -19.51 15.87
C ILE A 262 0.05 -20.30 15.82
N CYS A 263 -1.09 -19.62 15.72
CA CYS A 263 -2.40 -20.27 15.61
C CYS A 263 -2.52 -21.15 14.36
N ALA A 264 -1.90 -20.75 13.24
CA ALA A 264 -1.85 -21.55 12.02
C ALA A 264 -1.04 -22.85 12.19
N VAL A 265 0.07 -22.78 12.95
CA VAL A 265 0.89 -23.97 13.26
C VAL A 265 0.17 -24.91 14.22
N LEU A 266 -0.39 -24.39 15.31
CA LEU A 266 -1.00 -25.19 16.37
C LEU A 266 -2.37 -25.75 15.97
N GLY A 267 -3.11 -25.02 15.16
CA GLY A 267 -4.48 -25.36 14.78
C GLY A 267 -5.51 -25.13 15.89
N LYS A 268 -6.80 -25.18 15.52
CA LYS A 268 -7.92 -24.81 16.41
C LYS A 268 -8.01 -25.69 17.67
N SER A 269 -7.83 -26.99 17.53
CA SER A 269 -7.92 -27.92 18.67
C SER A 269 -6.90 -27.58 19.74
N LYS A 270 -5.63 -27.45 19.33
CA LYS A 270 -4.52 -27.17 20.26
C LYS A 270 -4.61 -25.77 20.88
N CYS A 271 -5.00 -24.75 20.11
CA CYS A 271 -5.21 -23.40 20.62
C CYS A 271 -6.33 -23.30 21.66
N ASN A 272 -7.30 -24.21 21.66
CA ASN A 272 -8.39 -24.24 22.62
C ASN A 272 -8.08 -25.04 23.91
N GLU A 273 -6.93 -25.69 24.01
CA GLU A 273 -6.52 -26.34 25.24
C GLU A 273 -6.26 -25.32 26.37
N PRO A 274 -6.73 -25.55 27.61
CA PRO A 274 -6.56 -24.58 28.71
C PRO A 274 -5.12 -24.15 28.95
N ASN A 275 -4.17 -25.08 28.88
CA ASN A 275 -2.76 -24.78 29.05
C ASN A 275 -2.22 -23.90 27.91
N THR A 276 -2.61 -24.17 26.69
CA THR A 276 -2.23 -23.36 25.52
C THR A 276 -2.78 -21.95 25.62
N ILE A 277 -4.06 -21.80 25.98
CA ILE A 277 -4.70 -20.48 26.23
C ILE A 277 -3.91 -19.70 27.28
N LYS A 278 -3.55 -20.37 28.40
CA LYS A 278 -2.77 -19.74 29.48
C LYS A 278 -1.39 -19.27 28.99
N THR A 279 -0.70 -20.11 28.22
CA THR A 279 0.64 -19.82 27.67
C THR A 279 0.56 -18.66 26.67
N LEU A 280 -0.37 -18.72 25.71
CA LEU A 280 -0.57 -17.64 24.71
C LEU A 280 -1.01 -16.34 25.39
N SER A 281 -1.87 -16.38 26.41
CA SER A 281 -2.28 -15.19 27.16
C SER A 281 -1.09 -14.55 27.87
N ARG A 282 -0.22 -15.35 28.52
CA ARG A 282 0.98 -14.84 29.17
C ARG A 282 1.90 -14.15 28.18
N TRP A 283 2.19 -14.80 27.06
CA TRP A 283 2.99 -14.20 25.98
C TRP A 283 2.39 -12.91 25.45
N TYR A 284 1.08 -12.94 25.13
CA TYR A 284 0.36 -11.80 24.59
C TYR A 284 0.45 -10.55 25.50
N TRP A 285 0.17 -10.74 26.79
CA TRP A 285 0.23 -9.65 27.76
C TRP A 285 1.64 -9.20 28.10
N CYS A 286 2.61 -10.09 28.17
CA CYS A 286 4.01 -9.73 28.32
C CYS A 286 4.48 -8.84 27.17
N GLY A 287 4.09 -9.13 25.93
CA GLY A 287 4.41 -8.32 24.78
C GLY A 287 3.79 -6.91 24.81
N ILE A 288 2.55 -6.81 25.30
CA ILE A 288 1.82 -5.54 25.39
C ILE A 288 2.35 -4.67 26.53
N LEU A 289 2.42 -5.23 27.73
CA LEU A 289 2.86 -4.49 28.93
C LEU A 289 4.34 -4.18 28.91
N GLY A 290 5.15 -5.01 28.22
CA GLY A 290 6.55 -4.73 27.93
C GLY A 290 6.76 -3.75 26.77
N GLU A 291 5.69 -3.24 26.13
CA GLU A 291 5.71 -2.30 25.01
C GLU A 291 6.61 -2.76 23.83
N MET A 292 6.56 -4.05 23.49
CA MET A 292 7.57 -4.72 22.64
C MET A 292 7.27 -4.73 21.13
N TYR A 293 6.10 -4.27 20.69
CA TYR A 293 5.66 -4.36 19.29
C TYR A 293 5.48 -2.98 18.61
N GLY A 294 6.10 -1.95 19.17
CA GLY A 294 6.00 -0.57 18.66
C GLY A 294 7.02 -0.17 17.60
N GLY A 295 7.95 -1.06 17.21
CA GLY A 295 9.05 -0.76 16.28
C GLY A 295 9.29 -1.83 15.23
N ALA A 296 10.57 -2.03 14.82
CA ALA A 296 10.99 -3.11 13.94
C ALA A 296 10.90 -4.45 14.69
N ASN A 297 9.99 -5.31 14.30
CA ASN A 297 9.57 -6.47 15.09
C ASN A 297 9.87 -7.82 14.43
N GLU A 298 10.43 -7.85 13.22
CA GLU A 298 10.56 -9.06 12.42
C GLU A 298 11.42 -10.15 13.10
N THR A 299 12.46 -9.72 13.83
CA THR A 299 13.29 -10.65 14.61
C THR A 299 12.50 -11.21 15.80
N ARG A 300 11.65 -10.39 16.43
CA ARG A 300 10.77 -10.83 17.52
C ARG A 300 9.73 -11.83 17.03
N TYR A 301 9.10 -11.59 15.89
CA TYR A 301 8.15 -12.53 15.30
C TYR A 301 8.76 -13.92 15.08
N ALA A 302 10.03 -13.96 14.65
CA ALA A 302 10.73 -15.22 14.45
C ALA A 302 10.96 -15.98 15.78
N TYR A 303 11.32 -15.26 16.86
CA TYR A 303 11.41 -15.87 18.19
C TYR A 303 10.03 -16.31 18.71
N ASP A 304 9.02 -15.46 18.56
CA ASP A 304 7.69 -15.74 19.11
C ASP A 304 7.07 -17.01 18.53
N ILE A 305 7.13 -17.21 17.21
CA ILE A 305 6.57 -18.42 16.60
C ILE A 305 7.31 -19.68 17.05
N GLU A 306 8.63 -19.61 17.15
CA GLU A 306 9.43 -20.74 17.62
C GLU A 306 9.18 -21.01 19.10
N ASP A 307 9.38 -20.03 19.99
CA ASP A 307 9.23 -20.17 21.42
C ASP A 307 7.85 -20.67 21.82
N MET A 308 6.79 -20.07 21.22
CA MET A 308 5.44 -20.42 21.61
C MET A 308 5.02 -21.81 21.16
N VAL A 309 5.44 -22.22 19.96
CA VAL A 309 5.14 -23.57 19.48
C VAL A 309 5.92 -24.63 20.27
N GLU A 310 7.20 -24.36 20.58
CA GLU A 310 8.01 -25.25 21.40
C GLU A 310 7.46 -25.36 22.82
N GLU A 311 7.08 -24.25 23.47
CA GLU A 311 6.50 -24.25 24.83
C GLU A 311 5.21 -25.04 24.90
N VAL A 312 4.27 -24.82 23.94
CA VAL A 312 3.00 -25.54 23.90
C VAL A 312 3.19 -27.04 23.67
N ASN A 313 4.27 -27.45 23.00
CA ASN A 313 4.63 -28.85 22.77
C ASN A 313 5.52 -29.43 23.89
N GLY A 314 5.78 -28.68 24.96
CA GLY A 314 6.58 -29.13 26.10
C GLY A 314 8.05 -29.30 25.80
N ARG A 315 8.58 -28.57 24.81
CA ARG A 315 9.99 -28.61 24.44
C ARG A 315 10.76 -27.41 25.01
N PRO A 316 12.06 -27.56 25.34
CA PRO A 316 12.88 -26.46 25.83
C PRO A 316 12.93 -25.31 24.83
N ASN A 317 12.76 -24.09 25.32
CA ASN A 317 12.81 -22.86 24.53
C ASN A 317 13.28 -21.68 25.39
N ALA A 318 13.55 -20.54 24.77
CA ALA A 318 14.09 -19.38 25.47
C ALA A 318 13.01 -18.41 26.01
N MET A 319 11.75 -18.54 25.53
CA MET A 319 10.63 -17.64 25.90
C MET A 319 11.03 -16.16 25.85
N HIS A 320 11.68 -15.74 24.76
CA HIS A 320 12.32 -14.43 24.62
C HIS A 320 11.40 -13.27 24.99
N THR A 321 10.19 -13.23 24.46
CA THR A 321 9.23 -12.14 24.74
C THR A 321 8.80 -12.14 26.21
N ILE A 322 8.53 -13.30 26.80
CA ILE A 322 8.11 -13.38 28.20
C ILE A 322 9.27 -12.98 29.14
N ASN A 323 10.48 -13.50 28.88
CA ASN A 323 11.64 -13.27 29.74
C ASN A 323 12.21 -11.85 29.60
N SER A 324 11.98 -11.18 28.46
CA SER A 324 12.41 -9.80 28.25
C SER A 324 11.38 -8.77 28.70
N ALA A 325 10.17 -9.20 29.08
CA ALA A 325 9.09 -8.28 29.47
C ALA A 325 9.42 -7.64 30.83
N VAL A 326 9.50 -6.32 30.84
CA VAL A 326 9.68 -5.53 32.06
C VAL A 326 8.49 -4.59 32.18
N PHE A 327 7.72 -4.74 33.26
CA PHE A 327 6.61 -3.86 33.57
C PHE A 327 6.83 -3.24 34.97
N SER A 328 6.82 -1.91 35.03
CA SER A 328 6.88 -1.17 36.30
C SER A 328 5.50 -0.63 36.66
N SER A 329 5.07 -0.81 37.91
CA SER A 329 3.83 -0.24 38.43
C SER A 329 3.79 1.30 38.32
N THR A 330 4.93 1.96 38.34
CA THR A 330 5.03 3.42 38.15
C THR A 330 4.62 3.83 36.73
N ARG A 331 4.69 2.91 35.73
CA ARG A 331 4.20 3.15 34.37
C ARG A 331 2.72 3.46 34.35
N LEU A 332 1.91 2.90 35.25
CA LEU A 332 0.48 3.18 35.39
C LEU A 332 0.21 4.67 35.67
N LEU A 333 1.08 5.34 36.42
CA LEU A 333 0.93 6.76 36.76
C LEU A 333 1.20 7.70 35.56
N THR A 334 1.92 7.21 34.58
CA THR A 334 2.31 7.97 33.36
C THR A 334 1.49 7.64 32.13
N LEU A 335 0.56 6.68 32.21
CA LEU A 335 -0.30 6.26 31.10
C LEU A 335 -1.45 7.26 30.90
N GLN A 336 -1.15 8.39 30.24
CA GLN A 336 -2.13 9.44 29.94
C GLN A 336 -2.76 9.29 28.54
N THR A 337 -2.07 8.60 27.63
CA THR A 337 -2.50 8.49 26.23
C THR A 337 -3.39 7.26 26.01
N ARG A 338 -4.69 7.49 25.79
CA ARG A 338 -5.68 6.43 25.50
C ARG A 338 -5.37 5.58 24.26
N LEU A 339 -4.53 6.07 23.35
CA LEU A 339 -4.11 5.36 22.15
C LEU A 339 -2.90 4.46 22.36
N SER A 340 -2.20 4.55 23.50
CA SER A 340 -1.05 3.68 23.77
C SER A 340 -1.47 2.22 23.95
N ALA A 341 -0.61 1.31 23.48
CA ALA A 341 -0.87 -0.12 23.60
C ALA A 341 -1.03 -0.58 25.06
N ALA A 342 -0.18 -0.05 25.95
CA ALA A 342 -0.28 -0.36 27.37
C ALA A 342 -1.60 0.11 27.98
N TYR A 343 -2.13 1.31 27.64
CA TYR A 343 -3.44 1.77 28.10
C TYR A 343 -4.56 0.86 27.61
N LYS A 344 -4.59 0.55 26.31
CA LYS A 344 -5.57 -0.38 25.72
C LYS A 344 -5.51 -1.76 26.38
N GLY A 345 -4.28 -2.24 26.63
CA GLY A 345 -4.06 -3.51 27.32
C GLY A 345 -4.66 -3.53 28.72
N ILE A 346 -4.43 -2.49 29.52
CA ILE A 346 -5.01 -2.38 30.87
C ILE A 346 -6.52 -2.34 30.82
N MET A 347 -7.09 -1.55 29.88
CA MET A 347 -8.54 -1.52 29.72
C MET A 347 -9.14 -2.89 29.38
N ALA A 348 -8.49 -3.66 28.49
CA ALA A 348 -8.94 -5.01 28.16
C ALA A 348 -8.82 -5.98 29.35
N LEU A 349 -7.77 -5.86 30.17
CA LEU A 349 -7.63 -6.65 31.41
C LEU A 349 -8.73 -6.33 32.42
N LEU A 350 -9.12 -5.06 32.56
CA LEU A 350 -10.24 -4.67 33.42
C LEU A 350 -11.61 -5.22 32.95
N TYR A 351 -11.78 -5.48 31.67
CA TYR A 351 -12.97 -6.16 31.15
C TYR A 351 -12.96 -7.68 31.37
N LYS A 352 -11.81 -8.25 31.70
CA LYS A 352 -11.61 -9.68 31.87
C LYS A 352 -11.94 -10.14 33.31
N GLU A 353 -11.92 -9.22 34.28
CA GLU A 353 -12.34 -9.46 35.65
C GLU A 353 -13.87 -9.50 35.77
#